data_45b6fbb5d5bdc34161b77ea9267aecbf
#
_entry.id   45b6fbb5d5bdc34161b77ea9267aecbf
#
_cell.length_a   1.000
_cell.length_b   1.000
_cell.length_c   1.000
_cell.angle_alpha   90.00
_cell.angle_beta   90.00
_cell.angle_gamma   90.00
#
_symmetry.space_group_name_H-M   'P 1'
#
loop_
_entity.id
_entity.type
_entity.pdbx_description
1 polymer ?
#
loop_
_entity_poly.entity_id
_entity_poly.type
_entity_poly.pdbx_seq_one_letter_code
_entity_poly.pdbx_strand_id
1 'polypeptide(L)'
;MAEVMTVNGNEYKIIKLLGYGKGGDSYLAQRDGRQVVLKQIHHEPCAYYSFGNKIEAERHDYGRLKNAGIRIPAMIDIDEKAERIVKEYIEGETVFDLVKSGASAQPYFEQVREMAAQAKRAGLNIDYFPTNFVIQKGLLYYIDYECNGYMDEWSFENRGIKYRSRTEEFEAYLKDHND
;
A
#
# COMPACT_ATOMS: atom_id res chain seq x y z
N MET A 1 -26.22 -12.66 -3.40
CA MET A 1 -25.62 -12.30 -4.70
C MET A 1 -24.24 -11.76 -4.42
N ALA A 2 -23.27 -12.04 -5.29
CA ALA A 2 -21.92 -11.46 -5.13
C ALA A 2 -22.01 -9.95 -5.39
N GLU A 3 -21.38 -9.15 -4.55
CA GLU A 3 -21.28 -7.70 -4.74
C GLU A 3 -20.46 -7.40 -6.00
N VAL A 4 -20.91 -6.44 -6.79
CA VAL A 4 -20.25 -6.01 -8.03
C VAL A 4 -20.03 -4.50 -7.98
N MET A 5 -18.82 -4.07 -8.32
CA MET A 5 -18.50 -2.66 -8.52
C MET A 5 -18.10 -2.40 -9.96
N THR A 6 -18.52 -1.25 -10.50
CA THR A 6 -18.24 -0.88 -11.89
C THR A 6 -17.15 0.19 -11.95
N VAL A 7 -16.20 0.03 -12.87
CA VAL A 7 -15.15 1.01 -13.17
C VAL A 7 -15.14 1.26 -14.67
N ASN A 8 -15.42 2.48 -15.10
CA ASN A 8 -15.52 2.85 -16.53
C ASN A 8 -16.38 1.88 -17.36
N GLY A 9 -17.53 1.44 -16.82
CA GLY A 9 -18.43 0.50 -17.47
C GLY A 9 -18.03 -0.98 -17.38
N ASN A 10 -16.91 -1.30 -16.78
CA ASN A 10 -16.43 -2.66 -16.55
C ASN A 10 -16.84 -3.15 -15.17
N GLU A 11 -17.46 -4.33 -15.10
CA GLU A 11 -17.90 -4.93 -13.84
C GLU A 11 -16.79 -5.76 -13.19
N TYR A 12 -16.61 -5.56 -11.89
CA TYR A 12 -15.68 -6.29 -11.05
C TYR A 12 -16.44 -6.96 -9.91
N LYS A 13 -16.33 -8.29 -9.84
CA LYS A 13 -16.92 -9.07 -8.75
C LYS A 13 -16.05 -8.91 -7.49
N ILE A 14 -16.63 -8.41 -6.41
CA ILE A 14 -15.94 -8.28 -5.13
C ILE A 14 -15.82 -9.66 -4.48
N ILE A 15 -14.60 -10.01 -4.09
CA ILE A 15 -14.30 -11.26 -3.41
C ILE A 15 -14.29 -11.04 -1.90
N LYS A 16 -13.53 -10.02 -1.44
CA LYS A 16 -13.44 -9.66 -0.02
C LYS A 16 -12.87 -8.26 0.16
N LEU A 17 -13.14 -7.67 1.30
CA LEU A 17 -12.44 -6.49 1.77
C LEU A 17 -11.00 -6.86 2.16
N LEU A 18 -10.03 -6.07 1.72
CA LEU A 18 -8.62 -6.19 2.10
C LEU A 18 -8.24 -5.24 3.24
N GLY A 19 -8.86 -4.08 3.30
CA GLY A 19 -8.60 -3.12 4.36
C GLY A 19 -9.36 -1.81 4.22
N TYR A 20 -9.55 -1.16 5.36
CA TYR A 20 -10.06 0.20 5.47
C TYR A 20 -8.89 1.17 5.54
N GLY A 21 -8.77 2.04 4.55
CA GLY A 21 -7.74 3.07 4.53
C GLY A 21 -8.30 4.46 4.81
N LYS A 22 -7.46 5.39 5.26
CA LYS A 22 -7.84 6.80 5.45
C LYS A 22 -8.31 7.47 4.16
N GLY A 23 -7.82 7.00 3.02
CA GLY A 23 -8.15 7.54 1.70
C GLY A 23 -9.20 6.74 0.93
N GLY A 24 -9.57 5.55 1.40
CA GLY A 24 -10.52 4.68 0.70
C GLY A 24 -10.40 3.24 1.15
N ASP A 25 -11.40 2.44 0.79
CA ASP A 25 -11.47 1.03 1.11
C ASP A 25 -10.93 0.21 -0.05
N SER A 26 -10.11 -0.79 0.24
CA SER A 26 -9.49 -1.66 -0.76
C SER A 26 -10.13 -3.05 -0.73
N TYR A 27 -10.53 -3.52 -1.89
CA TYR A 27 -11.18 -4.81 -2.10
C TYR A 27 -10.34 -5.70 -3.02
N LEU A 28 -10.27 -6.99 -2.70
CA LEU A 28 -9.90 -7.99 -3.69
C LEU A 28 -11.10 -8.19 -4.60
N ALA A 29 -10.90 -7.99 -5.88
CA ALA A 29 -11.93 -8.13 -6.90
C ALA A 29 -11.45 -9.00 -8.06
N GLN A 30 -12.37 -9.46 -8.89
CA GLN A 30 -12.08 -10.30 -10.03
C GLN A 30 -12.84 -9.84 -11.26
N ARG A 31 -12.16 -9.84 -12.41
CA ARG A 31 -12.74 -9.68 -13.74
C ARG A 31 -12.02 -10.60 -14.73
N ASP A 32 -12.76 -11.29 -15.57
CA ASP A 32 -12.24 -12.17 -16.63
C ASP A 32 -11.20 -13.18 -16.12
N GLY A 33 -11.44 -13.74 -14.91
CA GLY A 33 -10.54 -14.70 -14.27
C GLY A 33 -9.30 -14.09 -13.61
N ARG A 34 -9.07 -12.77 -13.73
CA ARG A 34 -7.92 -12.08 -13.13
C ARG A 34 -8.30 -11.38 -11.83
N GLN A 35 -7.49 -11.56 -10.81
CA GLN A 35 -7.63 -10.83 -9.55
C GLN A 35 -6.96 -9.47 -9.63
N VAL A 36 -7.62 -8.49 -9.04
CA VAL A 36 -7.17 -7.09 -8.95
C VAL A 36 -7.48 -6.52 -7.57
N VAL A 37 -6.85 -5.43 -7.21
CA VAL A 37 -7.30 -4.58 -6.09
C VAL A 37 -8.16 -3.46 -6.66
N LEU A 38 -9.39 -3.33 -6.16
CA LEU A 38 -10.27 -2.21 -6.43
C LEU A 38 -10.34 -1.34 -5.18
N LYS A 39 -9.90 -0.09 -5.30
CA LYS A 39 -9.97 0.92 -4.22
C LYS A 39 -11.14 1.84 -4.48
N GLN A 40 -12.08 1.92 -3.53
CA GLN A 40 -13.13 2.93 -3.49
C GLN A 40 -12.66 4.09 -2.63
N ILE A 41 -12.51 5.26 -3.21
CA ILE A 41 -12.20 6.48 -2.46
C ILE A 41 -13.43 6.89 -1.64
N HIS A 42 -13.23 7.37 -0.44
CA HIS A 42 -14.25 7.97 0.39
C HIS A 42 -13.79 9.33 0.94
N HIS A 43 -14.75 10.14 1.35
CA HIS A 43 -14.56 11.49 1.84
C HIS A 43 -14.98 11.65 3.31
N GLU A 44 -14.71 10.64 4.14
CA GLU A 44 -14.99 10.73 5.57
C GLU A 44 -14.16 11.86 6.21
N PRO A 45 -14.77 12.69 7.06
CA PRO A 45 -14.07 13.78 7.73
C PRO A 45 -12.92 13.24 8.59
N CYS A 46 -11.70 13.60 8.24
CA CYS A 46 -10.53 13.35 9.08
C CYS A 46 -9.92 14.69 9.49
N ALA A 47 -9.69 14.89 10.79
CA ALA A 47 -9.22 16.17 11.34
C ALA A 47 -7.87 16.65 10.79
N TYR A 48 -7.16 15.82 10.02
CA TYR A 48 -5.81 16.06 9.53
C TYR A 48 -5.68 16.07 8.00
N TYR A 49 -6.79 15.98 7.25
CA TYR A 49 -6.76 15.91 5.80
C TYR A 49 -7.65 16.97 5.17
N SER A 50 -7.06 17.90 4.44
CA SER A 50 -7.83 18.74 3.51
C SER A 50 -8.13 17.89 2.28
N PHE A 51 -9.42 17.71 1.97
CA PHE A 51 -9.90 16.89 0.87
C PHE A 51 -9.64 17.58 -0.48
N GLY A 52 -8.42 17.44 -1.01
CA GLY A 52 -8.14 17.65 -2.42
C GLY A 52 -8.66 16.48 -3.27
N ASN A 53 -8.45 16.54 -4.56
CA ASN A 53 -8.75 15.45 -5.46
C ASN A 53 -7.84 14.25 -5.14
N LYS A 54 -8.35 13.27 -4.39
CA LYS A 54 -7.61 12.07 -3.96
C LYS A 54 -7.20 11.19 -5.15
N ILE A 55 -8.02 11.13 -6.20
CA ILE A 55 -7.70 10.40 -7.43
C ILE A 55 -6.46 11.01 -8.10
N GLU A 56 -6.43 12.33 -8.21
CA GLU A 56 -5.29 13.02 -8.80
C GLU A 56 -4.03 12.88 -7.95
N ALA A 57 -4.16 12.92 -6.63
CA ALA A 57 -3.05 12.70 -5.71
C ALA A 57 -2.47 11.28 -5.86
N GLU A 58 -3.31 10.25 -5.93
CA GLU A 58 -2.86 8.87 -6.15
C GLU A 58 -2.21 8.66 -7.52
N ARG A 59 -2.77 9.27 -8.57
CA ARG A 59 -2.17 9.25 -9.92
C ARG A 59 -0.79 9.91 -9.94
N HIS A 60 -0.67 11.08 -9.31
CA HIS A 60 0.57 11.83 -9.20
C HIS A 60 1.64 11.04 -8.44
N ASP A 61 1.29 10.51 -7.27
CA ASP A 61 2.21 9.73 -6.44
C ASP A 61 2.63 8.42 -7.10
N TYR A 62 1.71 7.73 -7.78
CA TYR A 62 2.05 6.58 -8.62
C TYR A 62 3.13 6.91 -9.65
N GLY A 63 2.99 8.05 -10.35
CA GLY A 63 3.98 8.50 -11.32
C GLY A 63 5.34 8.78 -10.69
N ARG A 64 5.37 9.43 -9.52
CA ARG A 64 6.60 9.73 -8.76
C ARG A 64 7.32 8.44 -8.33
N LEU A 65 6.57 7.49 -7.74
CA LEU A 65 7.12 6.20 -7.29
C LEU A 65 7.65 5.36 -8.44
N LYS A 66 6.90 5.31 -9.56
CA LYS A 66 7.33 4.61 -10.77
C LYS A 66 8.60 5.21 -11.35
N ASN A 67 8.68 6.54 -11.43
CA ASN A 67 9.86 7.25 -11.93
C ASN A 67 11.08 7.06 -10.99
N ALA A 68 10.85 6.91 -9.69
CA ALA A 68 11.90 6.59 -8.72
C ALA A 68 12.42 5.14 -8.84
N GLY A 69 11.72 4.29 -9.59
CA GLY A 69 12.07 2.87 -9.77
C GLY A 69 11.59 1.96 -8.66
N ILE A 70 10.68 2.43 -7.80
CA ILE A 70 10.10 1.63 -6.70
C ILE A 70 9.20 0.55 -7.28
N ARG A 71 9.33 -0.68 -6.79
CA ARG A 71 8.48 -1.81 -7.20
C ARG A 71 7.11 -1.66 -6.54
N ILE A 72 6.12 -1.29 -7.33
CA ILE A 72 4.74 -1.04 -6.95
C ILE A 72 3.78 -1.82 -7.86
N PRO A 73 2.53 -2.09 -7.41
CA PRO A 73 1.49 -2.63 -8.29
C PRO A 73 1.24 -1.69 -9.47
N ALA A 74 1.01 -2.26 -10.65
CA ALA A 74 0.60 -1.47 -11.80
C ALA A 74 -0.79 -0.84 -11.58
N MET A 75 -0.94 0.44 -11.90
CA MET A 75 -2.24 1.10 -11.98
C MET A 75 -2.90 0.68 -13.30
N ILE A 76 -4.06 0.02 -13.21
CA ILE A 76 -4.73 -0.59 -14.36
C ILE A 76 -5.78 0.34 -14.94
N ASP A 77 -6.65 0.92 -14.09
CA ASP A 77 -7.75 1.76 -14.51
C ASP A 77 -8.13 2.78 -13.42
N ILE A 78 -8.69 3.91 -13.81
CA ILE A 78 -9.19 4.95 -12.92
C ILE A 78 -10.53 5.44 -13.44
N ASP A 79 -11.55 5.37 -12.59
CA ASP A 79 -12.85 5.99 -12.80
C ASP A 79 -12.97 7.23 -11.91
N GLU A 80 -12.75 8.39 -12.49
CA GLU A 80 -12.79 9.66 -11.74
C GLU A 80 -14.19 9.99 -11.24
N LYS A 81 -15.22 9.60 -12.00
CA LYS A 81 -16.61 9.87 -11.63
C LYS A 81 -17.09 9.00 -10.48
N ALA A 82 -16.74 7.71 -10.50
CA ALA A 82 -17.05 6.78 -9.43
C ALA A 82 -16.04 6.84 -8.28
N GLU A 83 -14.93 7.58 -8.46
CA GLU A 83 -13.80 7.68 -7.53
C GLU A 83 -13.23 6.30 -7.17
N ARG A 84 -12.95 5.50 -8.19
CA ARG A 84 -12.43 4.15 -8.08
C ARG A 84 -11.11 3.99 -8.82
N ILE A 85 -10.22 3.21 -8.21
CA ILE A 85 -8.93 2.86 -8.80
C ILE A 85 -8.82 1.34 -8.85
N VAL A 86 -8.43 0.82 -10.01
CA VAL A 86 -8.09 -0.60 -10.17
C VAL A 86 -6.58 -0.72 -10.32
N LYS A 87 -5.98 -1.55 -9.49
CA LYS A 87 -4.55 -1.84 -9.54
C LYS A 87 -4.26 -3.34 -9.49
N GLU A 88 -3.08 -3.70 -9.92
CA GLU A 88 -2.57 -5.07 -9.84
C GLU A 88 -2.69 -5.62 -8.42
N TYR A 89 -3.14 -6.87 -8.29
CA TYR A 89 -3.11 -7.59 -7.04
C TYR A 89 -1.76 -8.29 -6.88
N ILE A 90 -1.01 -7.92 -5.86
CA ILE A 90 0.23 -8.60 -5.49
C ILE A 90 -0.15 -9.70 -4.50
N GLU A 91 -0.13 -10.94 -4.98
CA GLU A 91 -0.47 -12.12 -4.17
C GLU A 91 0.70 -12.53 -3.29
N GLY A 92 0.51 -12.46 -1.98
CA GLY A 92 1.55 -12.84 -1.04
C GLY A 92 1.25 -12.40 0.38
N GLU A 93 2.19 -12.69 1.26
CA GLU A 93 2.16 -12.32 2.67
C GLU A 93 2.71 -10.90 2.86
N THR A 94 2.09 -10.13 3.76
CA THR A 94 2.68 -8.84 4.16
C THR A 94 3.91 -9.06 5.03
N VAL A 95 4.84 -8.11 5.02
CA VAL A 95 5.97 -8.15 5.96
C VAL A 95 5.47 -8.09 7.41
N PHE A 96 4.34 -7.42 7.67
CA PHE A 96 3.72 -7.39 8.99
C PHE A 96 3.30 -8.80 9.46
N ASP A 97 2.58 -9.56 8.62
CA ASP A 97 2.13 -10.90 8.95
C ASP A 97 3.32 -11.87 9.12
N LEU A 98 4.35 -11.71 8.28
CA LEU A 98 5.60 -12.46 8.40
C LEU A 98 6.24 -12.27 9.78
N VAL A 99 6.43 -11.02 10.22
CA VAL A 99 7.00 -10.71 11.54
C VAL A 99 6.07 -11.17 12.66
N LYS A 100 4.76 -10.98 12.52
CA LYS A 100 3.76 -11.43 13.49
C LYS A 100 3.79 -12.94 13.69
N SER A 101 4.03 -13.71 12.65
CA SER A 101 4.17 -15.19 12.73
C SER A 101 5.45 -15.64 13.42
N GLY A 102 6.37 -14.73 13.72
CA GLY A 102 7.69 -15.01 14.28
C GLY A 102 8.76 -15.37 13.26
N ALA A 103 8.43 -15.30 11.97
CA ALA A 103 9.40 -15.49 10.90
C ALA A 103 10.30 -14.27 10.72
N SER A 104 11.49 -14.47 10.17
CA SER A 104 12.45 -13.39 9.95
C SER A 104 12.17 -12.62 8.66
N ALA A 105 12.07 -11.30 8.76
CA ALA A 105 12.03 -10.40 7.60
C ALA A 105 13.43 -10.04 7.07
N GLN A 106 14.50 -10.55 7.69
CA GLN A 106 15.90 -10.28 7.31
C GLN A 106 16.19 -10.45 5.82
N PRO A 107 15.69 -11.49 5.12
CA PRO A 107 15.94 -11.68 3.69
C PRO A 107 15.47 -10.52 2.81
N TYR A 108 14.53 -9.69 3.31
CA TYR A 108 13.92 -8.58 2.57
C TYR A 108 14.49 -7.21 2.93
N PHE A 109 15.42 -7.13 3.89
CA PHE A 109 16.00 -5.85 4.34
C PHE A 109 16.77 -5.15 3.23
N GLU A 110 17.51 -5.87 2.42
CA GLU A 110 18.23 -5.26 1.29
C GLU A 110 17.27 -4.68 0.26
N GLN A 111 16.15 -5.36 -0.02
CA GLN A 111 15.16 -4.85 -0.97
C GLN A 111 14.47 -3.57 -0.46
N VAL A 112 14.12 -3.50 0.83
CA VAL A 112 13.53 -2.26 1.38
C VAL A 112 14.56 -1.13 1.47
N ARG A 113 15.83 -1.41 1.76
CA ARG A 113 16.89 -0.42 1.74
C ARG A 113 17.16 0.11 0.32
N GLU A 114 17.09 -0.75 -0.69
CA GLU A 114 17.19 -0.34 -2.08
C GLU A 114 16.03 0.60 -2.45
N MET A 115 14.78 0.25 -2.08
CA MET A 115 13.63 1.13 -2.28
C MET A 115 13.80 2.47 -1.53
N ALA A 116 14.31 2.44 -0.29
CA ALA A 116 14.58 3.64 0.49
C ALA A 116 15.64 4.54 -0.18
N ALA A 117 16.68 3.93 -0.73
CA ALA A 117 17.69 4.68 -1.47
C ALA A 117 17.14 5.27 -2.78
N GLN A 118 16.28 4.53 -3.49
CA GLN A 118 15.59 5.03 -4.68
C GLN A 118 14.66 6.20 -4.34
N ALA A 119 13.85 6.08 -3.28
CA ALA A 119 12.98 7.14 -2.79
C ALA A 119 13.80 8.39 -2.41
N LYS A 120 14.85 8.23 -1.61
CA LYS A 120 15.71 9.33 -1.18
C LYS A 120 16.35 10.06 -2.36
N ARG A 121 16.86 9.34 -3.38
CA ARG A 121 17.40 9.97 -4.60
C ARG A 121 16.36 10.80 -5.37
N ALA A 122 15.09 10.39 -5.29
CA ALA A 122 13.97 11.13 -5.87
C ALA A 122 13.41 12.25 -4.95
N GLY A 123 14.01 12.47 -3.78
CA GLY A 123 13.53 13.44 -2.79
C GLY A 123 12.24 13.02 -2.08
N LEU A 124 11.99 11.70 -1.95
CA LEU A 124 10.76 11.13 -1.42
C LEU A 124 10.99 10.31 -0.16
N ASN A 125 9.96 10.25 0.68
CA ASN A 125 9.71 9.16 1.62
C ASN A 125 8.48 8.37 1.18
N ILE A 126 8.51 7.04 1.40
CA ILE A 126 7.34 6.16 1.37
C ILE A 126 6.95 5.79 2.79
N ASP A 127 5.76 5.26 2.98
CA ASP A 127 5.37 4.75 4.30
C ASP A 127 5.97 3.35 4.53
N TYR A 128 7.00 3.29 5.36
CA TYR A 128 7.74 2.06 5.66
C TYR A 128 7.04 1.12 6.63
N PHE A 129 5.81 1.38 7.01
CA PHE A 129 5.09 0.47 7.89
C PHE A 129 4.90 -0.91 7.21
N PRO A 130 5.13 -2.04 7.91
CA PRO A 130 5.25 -3.35 7.27
C PRO A 130 3.97 -3.90 6.63
N THR A 131 2.79 -3.36 6.94
CA THR A 131 1.54 -3.69 6.24
C THR A 131 1.52 -3.20 4.80
N ASN A 132 2.36 -2.22 4.45
CA ASN A 132 2.44 -1.64 3.11
C ASN A 132 3.39 -2.41 2.18
N PHE A 133 3.94 -3.53 2.62
CA PHE A 133 4.87 -4.33 1.83
C PHE A 133 4.41 -5.77 1.74
N VAL A 134 4.30 -6.29 0.52
CA VAL A 134 3.92 -7.67 0.23
C VAL A 134 5.07 -8.40 -0.46
N ILE A 135 5.27 -9.64 -0.07
CA ILE A 135 6.27 -10.54 -0.64
C ILE A 135 5.58 -11.43 -1.66
N GLN A 136 5.94 -11.29 -2.92
CA GLN A 136 5.48 -12.17 -4.01
C GLN A 136 6.67 -12.83 -4.67
N LYS A 137 6.75 -14.15 -4.58
CA LYS A 137 7.84 -14.95 -5.20
C LYS A 137 9.24 -14.44 -4.84
N GLY A 138 9.46 -14.07 -3.58
CA GLY A 138 10.73 -13.57 -3.07
C GLY A 138 11.03 -12.10 -3.41
N LEU A 139 10.13 -11.40 -4.09
CA LEU A 139 10.24 -9.98 -4.40
C LEU A 139 9.34 -9.15 -3.50
N LEU A 140 9.89 -8.07 -2.98
CA LEU A 140 9.18 -7.11 -2.14
C LEU A 140 8.50 -6.05 -3.01
N TYR A 141 7.20 -5.83 -2.76
CA TYR A 141 6.39 -4.79 -3.39
C TYR A 141 5.90 -3.80 -2.35
N TYR A 142 6.02 -2.50 -2.64
CA TYR A 142 5.33 -1.45 -1.89
C TYR A 142 3.93 -1.28 -2.50
N ILE A 143 2.89 -1.67 -1.76
CA ILE A 143 1.54 -1.80 -2.30
C ILE A 143 0.67 -0.55 -2.16
N ASP A 144 1.15 0.46 -1.45
CA ASP A 144 0.53 1.77 -1.38
C ASP A 144 1.14 2.72 -2.43
N TYR A 145 0.40 3.77 -2.80
CA TYR A 145 0.90 4.81 -3.70
C TYR A 145 1.26 6.11 -2.95
N GLU A 146 1.11 6.14 -1.64
CA GLU A 146 1.44 7.33 -0.85
C GLU A 146 2.95 7.56 -0.82
N CYS A 147 3.35 8.78 -1.18
CA CYS A 147 4.71 9.25 -0.96
C CYS A 147 4.72 10.75 -0.64
N ASN A 148 5.66 11.14 0.20
CA ASN A 148 5.83 12.51 0.68
C ASN A 148 7.23 13.02 0.36
N GLY A 149 7.46 14.33 0.51
CA GLY A 149 8.80 14.91 0.43
C GLY A 149 9.72 14.27 1.46
N TYR A 150 11.01 14.08 1.09
CA TYR A 150 11.97 13.44 1.97
C TYR A 150 12.16 14.21 3.28
N MET A 151 12.07 13.49 4.39
CA MET A 151 12.39 13.94 5.73
C MET A 151 13.15 12.81 6.44
N ASP A 152 14.29 13.13 7.05
CA ASP A 152 15.19 12.14 7.63
C ASP A 152 14.55 11.36 8.79
N GLU A 153 13.70 12.02 9.58
CA GLU A 153 12.95 11.41 10.70
C GLU A 153 12.00 10.29 10.26
N TRP A 154 11.50 10.33 9.01
CA TRP A 154 10.59 9.35 8.42
C TRP A 154 11.29 8.33 7.53
N SER A 155 12.62 8.34 7.51
CA SER A 155 13.42 7.39 6.74
C SER A 155 13.26 5.96 7.25
N PHE A 156 13.63 5.00 6.41
CA PHE A 156 13.63 3.59 6.81
C PHE A 156 14.52 3.35 8.04
N GLU A 157 15.71 3.90 8.08
CA GLU A 157 16.68 3.68 9.15
C GLU A 157 16.25 4.30 10.50
N ASN A 158 15.54 5.43 10.47
CA ASN A 158 15.10 6.10 11.68
C ASN A 158 13.74 5.63 12.19
N ARG A 159 12.85 5.20 11.30
CA ARG A 159 11.48 4.81 11.66
C ARG A 159 11.11 3.40 11.20
N GLY A 160 11.26 3.09 9.93
CA GLY A 160 10.72 1.86 9.33
C GLY A 160 11.36 0.59 9.88
N ILE A 161 12.63 0.63 10.23
CA ILE A 161 13.37 -0.52 10.75
C ILE A 161 12.79 -1.07 12.06
N LYS A 162 12.20 -0.21 12.88
CA LYS A 162 11.62 -0.57 14.20
C LYS A 162 10.51 -1.62 14.12
N TYR A 163 9.86 -1.73 12.98
CA TYR A 163 8.74 -2.64 12.77
C TYR A 163 9.07 -3.86 11.91
N ARG A 164 10.37 -4.09 11.62
CA ARG A 164 10.83 -5.20 10.75
C ARG A 164 11.24 -6.46 11.50
N SER A 165 11.12 -6.43 12.82
CA SER A 165 11.33 -7.56 13.71
C SER A 165 10.45 -7.40 14.94
N ARG A 166 10.45 -8.39 15.84
CA ARG A 166 9.72 -8.33 17.11
C ARG A 166 10.39 -7.40 18.12
N THR A 167 10.44 -6.12 17.78
CA THR A 167 10.93 -5.05 18.66
C THR A 167 9.87 -4.68 19.70
N GLU A 168 10.25 -3.88 20.70
CA GLU A 168 9.31 -3.35 21.69
C GLU A 168 8.19 -2.53 21.02
N GLU A 169 8.53 -1.74 20.00
CA GLU A 169 7.58 -0.95 19.23
C GLU A 169 6.59 -1.84 18.46
N PHE A 170 7.04 -2.95 17.86
CA PHE A 170 6.18 -3.90 17.17
C PHE A 170 5.24 -4.60 18.15
N GLU A 171 5.75 -5.05 19.31
CA GLU A 171 4.93 -5.71 20.34
C GLU A 171 3.91 -4.73 20.97
N ALA A 172 4.29 -3.46 21.16
CA ALA A 172 3.36 -2.43 21.61
C ALA A 172 2.22 -2.23 20.59
N TYR A 173 2.58 -2.13 19.31
CA TYR A 173 1.58 -2.00 18.24
C TYR A 173 0.61 -3.18 18.22
N LEU A 174 1.11 -4.42 18.38
CA LEU A 174 0.24 -5.61 18.42
C LEU A 174 -0.75 -5.57 19.59
N LYS A 175 -0.32 -5.09 20.76
CA LYS A 175 -1.20 -4.99 21.94
C LYS A 175 -2.31 -3.97 21.73
N ASP A 176 -2.00 -2.84 21.11
CA ASP A 176 -2.95 -1.75 20.89
C ASP A 176 -3.98 -2.06 19.78
N HIS A 177 -3.72 -3.06 18.94
CA HIS A 177 -4.55 -3.40 17.77
C HIS A 177 -5.07 -4.85 17.77
N ASN A 178 -4.97 -5.56 18.91
CA ASN A 178 -5.49 -6.92 19.09
C ASN A 178 -6.92 -6.98 19.66
N ASP A 179 -7.67 -5.89 19.63
CA ASP A 179 -9.10 -5.85 20.00
C ASP A 179 -10.02 -6.01 18.78
#